data_e3a4e2ef8af70be248af9822b1639e50
#
_entry.id   e3a4e2ef8af70be248af9822b1639e50
#
_cell.length_a   1.000
_cell.length_b   1.000
_cell.length_c   1.000
_cell.angle_alpha   90.00
_cell.angle_beta   90.00
_cell.angle_gamma   90.00
#
_symmetry.space_group_name_H-M   'P 1'
#
loop_
_entity.id
_entity.type
_entity.pdbx_description
1 polymer ?
#
loop_
_entity_poly.entity_id
_entity_poly.type
_entity_poly.pdbx_seq_one_letter_code
_entity_poly.pdbx_strand_id
1 'polypeptide(L)'
;MRVVSVLVVLLFLVGVAAAQAPSFKREPVGNLAQVMRGINFHSSNLLFDAQSKEVDKIDASPGSQYTNIYTGWQALENAAVALAEVADLIMIPGRLCENGRPVPVQRADWVKYAQGLRDAGRAALKVAQSKNRDAMSDITNEIAGACENCHAVYRDVPGGNAARCVVK
;
A
#
# COMPACT_ATOMS: atom_id res chain seq x y z
N MET A 1 74.21 4.27 30.76
CA MET A 1 73.15 5.28 30.49
C MET A 1 72.27 4.73 29.38
N ARG A 2 71.03 4.32 29.74
CA ARG A 2 70.00 3.78 28.76
C ARG A 2 69.00 4.88 28.55
N VAL A 3 68.88 5.39 27.32
CA VAL A 3 67.92 6.38 26.91
C VAL A 3 66.62 5.59 26.53
N VAL A 4 65.57 5.78 27.29
CA VAL A 4 64.29 5.23 26.98
C VAL A 4 63.52 6.24 26.10
N SER A 5 63.37 5.92 24.83
CA SER A 5 62.54 6.71 23.89
C SER A 5 61.06 6.34 24.09
N VAL A 6 60.31 7.29 24.60
CA VAL A 6 58.83 7.17 24.69
C VAL A 6 58.23 7.63 23.37
N LEU A 7 57.72 6.71 22.63
CA LEU A 7 56.95 6.96 21.39
C LEU A 7 55.49 7.26 21.77
N VAL A 8 55.11 8.53 21.70
CA VAL A 8 53.72 8.95 21.88
C VAL A 8 52.98 8.73 20.55
N VAL A 9 52.15 7.70 20.49
CA VAL A 9 51.27 7.47 19.36
C VAL A 9 50.00 8.29 19.57
N LEU A 10 49.89 9.42 18.87
CA LEU A 10 48.63 10.21 18.79
C LEU A 10 47.70 9.51 17.84
N LEU A 11 46.69 8.77 18.39
CA LEU A 11 45.54 8.25 17.66
C LEU A 11 44.60 9.42 17.35
N PHE A 12 44.64 9.93 16.13
CA PHE A 12 43.62 10.79 15.58
C PHE A 12 42.35 9.96 15.33
N LEU A 13 41.38 10.01 16.25
CA LEU A 13 40.01 9.55 16.01
C LEU A 13 39.35 10.54 15.06
N VAL A 14 39.45 10.28 13.76
CA VAL A 14 38.61 10.95 12.76
C VAL A 14 37.19 10.43 12.93
N GLY A 15 36.40 11.14 13.68
CA GLY A 15 34.96 10.90 13.75
C GLY A 15 34.33 11.21 12.38
N VAL A 16 34.04 10.17 11.61
CA VAL A 16 33.23 10.32 10.41
C VAL A 16 31.82 10.65 10.88
N ALA A 17 31.46 11.93 10.91
CA ALA A 17 30.09 12.38 11.06
C ALA A 17 29.34 11.88 9.81
N ALA A 18 28.63 10.78 9.93
CA ALA A 18 27.70 10.32 8.90
C ALA A 18 26.63 11.40 8.74
N ALA A 19 26.77 12.23 7.71
CA ALA A 19 25.74 13.18 7.33
C ALA A 19 24.46 12.36 7.07
N GLN A 20 23.45 12.53 7.93
CA GLN A 20 22.14 11.90 7.71
C GLN A 20 21.58 12.47 6.42
N ALA A 21 21.34 11.59 5.44
CA ALA A 21 20.66 11.99 4.22
C ALA A 21 19.32 12.65 4.57
N PRO A 22 18.90 13.70 3.87
CA PRO A 22 17.62 14.34 4.13
C PRO A 22 16.51 13.30 4.01
N SER A 23 15.77 13.09 5.11
CA SER A 23 14.68 12.14 5.15
C SER A 23 13.38 12.83 4.71
N PHE A 24 12.70 12.26 3.72
CA PHE A 24 11.36 12.69 3.38
C PHE A 24 10.39 12.29 4.51
N LYS A 25 9.81 13.29 5.18
CA LYS A 25 8.83 13.04 6.25
C LYS A 25 7.51 12.61 5.62
N ARG A 26 7.09 11.38 5.87
CA ARG A 26 5.78 10.89 5.44
C ARG A 26 4.70 11.42 6.37
N GLU A 27 3.91 12.36 5.90
CA GLU A 27 2.71 12.84 6.57
C GLU A 27 1.46 12.41 5.80
N PRO A 28 0.36 12.05 6.50
CA PRO A 28 -0.85 11.65 5.81
C PRO A 28 -1.49 12.84 5.10
N VAL A 29 -1.80 12.68 3.81
CA VAL A 29 -2.64 13.60 3.04
C VAL A 29 -4.03 12.99 2.96
N GLY A 30 -5.02 13.67 3.52
CA GLY A 30 -6.39 13.15 3.60
C GLY A 30 -6.60 12.04 4.63
N ASN A 31 -7.87 11.71 4.88
CA ASN A 31 -8.24 10.64 5.80
C ASN A 31 -8.23 9.26 5.11
N LEU A 32 -8.40 8.20 5.91
CA LEU A 32 -8.41 6.83 5.42
C LEU A 32 -9.48 6.59 4.34
N ALA A 33 -10.69 7.12 4.53
CA ALA A 33 -11.79 6.93 3.57
C ALA A 33 -11.48 7.61 2.21
N GLN A 34 -10.77 8.73 2.22
CA GLN A 34 -10.32 9.39 0.98
C GLN A 34 -9.28 8.54 0.25
N VAL A 35 -8.32 7.93 0.97
CA VAL A 35 -7.36 6.99 0.37
C VAL A 35 -8.07 5.76 -0.20
N MET A 36 -9.04 5.19 0.53
CA MET A 36 -9.82 4.05 0.07
C MET A 36 -10.62 4.38 -1.19
N ARG A 37 -11.29 5.53 -1.25
CA ARG A 37 -12.08 5.95 -2.41
C ARG A 37 -11.22 6.36 -3.60
N GLY A 38 -10.14 7.10 -3.34
CA GLY A 38 -9.31 7.68 -4.40
C GLY A 38 -8.33 6.72 -5.05
N ILE A 39 -7.93 5.66 -4.34
CA ILE A 39 -6.91 4.71 -4.83
C ILE A 39 -7.45 3.29 -4.85
N ASN A 40 -7.85 2.76 -3.68
CA ASN A 40 -8.23 1.34 -3.57
C ASN A 40 -9.45 0.98 -4.39
N PHE A 41 -10.52 1.77 -4.28
CA PHE A 41 -11.76 1.49 -4.97
C PHE A 41 -11.58 1.45 -6.49
N HIS A 42 -10.87 2.43 -7.03
CA HIS A 42 -10.59 2.47 -8.47
C HIS A 42 -9.74 1.27 -8.91
N SER A 43 -8.65 1.01 -8.20
CA SER A 43 -7.69 -0.05 -8.57
C SER A 43 -8.30 -1.45 -8.41
N SER A 44 -9.04 -1.71 -7.33
CA SER A 44 -9.70 -3.00 -7.14
C SER A 44 -10.77 -3.28 -8.19
N ASN A 45 -11.56 -2.27 -8.58
CA ASN A 45 -12.58 -2.45 -9.61
C ASN A 45 -11.98 -2.79 -10.98
N LEU A 46 -10.86 -2.16 -11.37
CA LEU A 46 -10.16 -2.53 -12.60
C LEU A 46 -9.72 -4.00 -12.60
N LEU A 47 -9.23 -4.49 -11.46
CA LEU A 47 -8.85 -5.90 -11.33
C LEU A 47 -10.07 -6.82 -11.36
N PHE A 48 -11.17 -6.46 -10.69
CA PHE A 48 -12.41 -7.22 -10.72
C PHE A 48 -13.09 -7.27 -12.10
N ASP A 49 -12.89 -6.25 -12.92
CA ASP A 49 -13.37 -6.24 -14.31
C ASP A 49 -12.83 -7.44 -15.12
N ALA A 50 -11.66 -7.98 -14.76
CA ALA A 50 -11.10 -9.16 -15.42
C ALA A 50 -11.92 -10.44 -15.25
N GLN A 51 -12.86 -10.50 -14.28
CA GLN A 51 -13.79 -11.63 -14.13
C GLN A 51 -14.91 -11.63 -15.17
N SER A 52 -15.37 -10.46 -15.61
CA SER A 52 -16.57 -10.30 -16.43
C SER A 52 -16.31 -9.69 -17.80
N LYS A 53 -15.17 -9.06 -18.00
CA LYS A 53 -14.79 -8.40 -19.26
C LYS A 53 -13.64 -9.12 -19.95
N GLU A 54 -13.58 -9.01 -21.26
CA GLU A 54 -12.37 -9.32 -21.99
C GLU A 54 -11.27 -8.32 -21.61
N VAL A 55 -10.06 -8.82 -21.39
CA VAL A 55 -8.97 -7.99 -20.86
C VAL A 55 -8.67 -6.78 -21.74
N ASP A 56 -8.70 -6.93 -23.05
CA ASP A 56 -8.48 -5.85 -24.02
C ASP A 56 -9.57 -4.75 -24.01
N LYS A 57 -10.72 -5.01 -23.38
CA LYS A 57 -11.81 -4.03 -23.16
C LYS A 57 -11.70 -3.30 -21.83
N ILE A 58 -10.74 -3.65 -20.97
CA ILE A 58 -10.50 -2.94 -19.71
C ILE A 58 -9.76 -1.66 -19.99
N ASP A 59 -10.32 -0.53 -19.56
CA ASP A 59 -9.74 0.82 -19.73
C ASP A 59 -9.62 1.47 -18.34
N ALA A 60 -8.45 1.99 -18.04
CA ALA A 60 -8.17 2.67 -16.77
C ALA A 60 -8.90 4.02 -16.64
N SER A 61 -9.36 4.61 -17.74
CA SER A 61 -9.99 5.95 -17.78
C SER A 61 -11.16 6.03 -18.75
N PRO A 62 -12.18 5.15 -18.62
CA PRO A 62 -13.27 5.08 -19.56
C PRO A 62 -14.05 6.40 -19.60
N GLY A 63 -14.36 6.88 -20.80
CA GLY A 63 -15.16 8.08 -21.02
C GLY A 63 -14.46 9.42 -20.73
N SER A 64 -13.18 9.42 -20.42
CA SER A 64 -12.35 10.64 -20.28
C SER A 64 -11.64 10.98 -21.58
N GLN A 65 -11.03 12.19 -21.68
CA GLN A 65 -10.12 12.54 -22.77
C GLN A 65 -8.88 11.64 -22.84
N TYR A 66 -8.59 10.88 -21.80
CA TYR A 66 -7.47 9.94 -21.69
C TYR A 66 -7.92 8.48 -21.87
N THR A 67 -9.13 8.25 -22.35
CA THR A 67 -9.62 6.91 -22.68
C THR A 67 -8.68 6.22 -23.68
N ASN A 68 -8.53 4.91 -23.56
CA ASN A 68 -7.66 4.06 -24.39
C ASN A 68 -6.14 4.32 -24.29
N ILE A 69 -5.66 5.10 -23.32
CA ILE A 69 -4.20 5.26 -23.10
C ILE A 69 -3.64 4.07 -22.34
N TYR A 70 -4.28 3.69 -21.24
CA TYR A 70 -3.89 2.54 -20.42
C TYR A 70 -5.01 1.51 -20.40
N THR A 71 -4.86 0.50 -21.25
CA THR A 71 -5.89 -0.54 -21.46
C THR A 71 -5.33 -1.94 -21.24
N GLY A 72 -6.19 -2.91 -21.15
CA GLY A 72 -5.84 -4.32 -21.12
C GLY A 72 -4.94 -4.69 -19.96
N TRP A 73 -3.95 -5.50 -20.24
CA TRP A 73 -2.99 -5.96 -19.23
C TRP A 73 -2.24 -4.83 -18.55
N GLN A 74 -1.93 -3.74 -19.28
CA GLN A 74 -1.26 -2.58 -18.69
C GLN A 74 -2.14 -1.87 -17.65
N ALA A 75 -3.45 -1.78 -17.89
CA ALA A 75 -4.38 -1.25 -16.90
C ALA A 75 -4.42 -2.12 -15.64
N LEU A 76 -4.41 -3.45 -15.80
CA LEU A 76 -4.38 -4.40 -14.68
C LEU A 76 -3.05 -4.34 -13.92
N GLU A 77 -1.91 -4.25 -14.61
CA GLU A 77 -0.60 -4.07 -13.96
C GLU A 77 -0.56 -2.79 -13.12
N ASN A 78 -1.00 -1.66 -13.67
CA ASN A 78 -1.04 -0.37 -12.99
C ASN A 78 -1.97 -0.42 -11.75
N ALA A 79 -3.13 -1.06 -11.89
CA ALA A 79 -4.07 -1.24 -10.79
C ALA A 79 -3.49 -2.12 -9.67
N ALA A 80 -2.79 -3.19 -10.02
CA ALA A 80 -2.14 -4.09 -9.07
C ALA A 80 -1.00 -3.39 -8.31
N VAL A 81 -0.18 -2.58 -8.98
CA VAL A 81 0.83 -1.74 -8.34
C VAL A 81 0.18 -0.77 -7.36
N ALA A 82 -0.85 -0.03 -7.78
CA ALA A 82 -1.53 0.92 -6.91
C ALA A 82 -2.14 0.22 -5.68
N LEU A 83 -2.71 -0.98 -5.84
CA LEU A 83 -3.26 -1.77 -4.75
C LEU A 83 -2.18 -2.24 -3.76
N ALA A 84 -1.00 -2.63 -4.24
CA ALA A 84 0.11 -3.02 -3.38
C ALA A 84 0.70 -1.82 -2.61
N GLU A 85 0.88 -0.69 -3.29
CA GLU A 85 1.49 0.51 -2.71
C GLU A 85 0.56 1.24 -1.72
N VAL A 86 -0.77 1.17 -1.92
CA VAL A 86 -1.72 1.79 -1.00
C VAL A 86 -1.66 1.16 0.40
N ALA A 87 -1.18 -0.07 0.53
CA ALA A 87 -0.95 -0.70 1.82
C ALA A 87 0.03 0.11 2.71
N ASP A 88 1.05 0.73 2.12
CA ASP A 88 1.95 1.64 2.85
C ASP A 88 1.27 2.96 3.20
N LEU A 89 0.42 3.46 2.31
CA LEU A 89 -0.30 4.70 2.57
C LEU A 89 -1.23 4.58 3.77
N ILE A 90 -1.91 3.45 3.94
CA ILE A 90 -2.81 3.23 5.10
C ILE A 90 -2.05 2.99 6.41
N MET A 91 -0.74 2.75 6.34
CA MET A 91 0.16 2.57 7.49
C MET A 91 0.83 3.87 7.95
N ILE A 92 0.64 5.00 7.25
CA ILE A 92 1.27 6.27 7.65
C ILE A 92 0.72 6.73 9.01
N PRO A 93 1.59 6.87 10.03
CA PRO A 93 1.17 7.32 11.36
C PRO A 93 0.50 8.70 11.32
N GLY A 94 -0.48 8.92 12.19
CA GLY A 94 -1.22 10.18 12.26
C GLY A 94 -2.38 10.30 11.28
N ARG A 95 -2.60 9.33 10.39
CA ARG A 95 -3.78 9.30 9.55
C ARG A 95 -5.04 9.14 10.38
N LEU A 96 -6.07 9.88 10.03
CA LEU A 96 -7.39 9.79 10.68
C LEU A 96 -8.35 8.98 9.81
N CYS A 97 -9.29 8.31 10.47
CA CYS A 97 -10.49 7.77 9.87
C CYS A 97 -11.48 8.91 9.56
N GLU A 98 -12.52 8.63 8.77
CA GLU A 98 -13.51 9.65 8.37
C GLU A 98 -14.23 10.30 9.56
N ASN A 99 -14.37 9.58 10.68
CA ASN A 99 -14.97 10.03 11.91
C ASN A 99 -13.98 10.80 12.85
N GLY A 100 -12.76 11.11 12.38
CA GLY A 100 -11.73 11.81 13.14
C GLY A 100 -10.91 10.92 14.09
N ARG A 101 -11.20 9.63 14.23
CA ARG A 101 -10.41 8.71 15.06
C ARG A 101 -9.08 8.39 14.39
N PRO A 102 -8.00 8.19 15.15
CA PRO A 102 -6.73 7.76 14.56
C PRO A 102 -6.85 6.35 13.97
N VAL A 103 -6.23 6.15 12.80
CA VAL A 103 -6.04 4.82 12.24
C VAL A 103 -5.12 4.03 13.16
N PRO A 104 -5.48 2.78 13.57
CA PRO A 104 -4.76 2.02 14.58
C PRO A 104 -3.53 1.30 14.01
N VAL A 105 -2.61 2.04 13.37
CA VAL A 105 -1.46 1.51 12.63
C VAL A 105 -0.48 0.67 13.47
N GLN A 106 -0.55 0.76 14.80
CA GLN A 106 0.30 -0.01 15.72
C GLN A 106 -0.31 -1.37 16.12
N ARG A 107 -1.55 -1.63 15.75
CA ARG A 107 -2.17 -2.91 16.09
C ARG A 107 -1.69 -4.03 15.17
N ALA A 108 -1.42 -5.18 15.77
CA ALA A 108 -0.92 -6.33 15.03
C ALA A 108 -1.90 -6.84 13.96
N ASP A 109 -3.21 -6.78 14.23
CA ASP A 109 -4.24 -7.16 13.27
C ASP A 109 -4.34 -6.14 12.10
N TRP A 110 -4.22 -4.82 12.38
CA TRP A 110 -4.15 -3.81 11.32
C TRP A 110 -2.94 -4.04 10.40
N VAL A 111 -1.76 -4.26 11.00
CA VAL A 111 -0.52 -4.56 10.26
C VAL A 111 -0.71 -5.80 9.39
N LYS A 112 -1.31 -6.86 9.95
CA LYS A 112 -1.61 -8.10 9.21
C LYS A 112 -2.52 -7.85 8.01
N TYR A 113 -3.58 -7.04 8.16
CA TYR A 113 -4.50 -6.73 7.06
C TYR A 113 -3.83 -5.85 5.99
N ALA A 114 -3.05 -4.86 6.38
CA ALA A 114 -2.28 -4.05 5.44
C ALA A 114 -1.28 -4.91 4.65
N GLN A 115 -0.59 -5.83 5.32
CA GLN A 115 0.31 -6.78 4.66
C GLN A 115 -0.46 -7.70 3.71
N GLY A 116 -1.62 -8.22 4.10
CA GLY A 116 -2.47 -9.05 3.24
C GLY A 116 -2.89 -8.32 1.96
N LEU A 117 -3.25 -7.04 2.06
CA LEU A 117 -3.57 -6.20 0.90
C LEU A 117 -2.35 -6.03 -0.02
N ARG A 118 -1.18 -5.77 0.54
CA ARG A 118 0.07 -5.67 -0.22
C ARG A 118 0.39 -6.96 -0.97
N ASP A 119 0.28 -8.10 -0.29
CA ASP A 119 0.61 -9.40 -0.86
C ASP A 119 -0.36 -9.76 -2.00
N ALA A 120 -1.66 -9.51 -1.82
CA ALA A 120 -2.66 -9.68 -2.86
C ALA A 120 -2.38 -8.79 -4.09
N GLY A 121 -2.03 -7.51 -3.87
CA GLY A 121 -1.64 -6.60 -4.96
C GLY A 121 -0.39 -7.07 -5.70
N ARG A 122 0.63 -7.53 -4.99
CA ARG A 122 1.87 -8.08 -5.61
C ARG A 122 1.60 -9.36 -6.38
N ALA A 123 0.75 -10.23 -5.87
CA ALA A 123 0.35 -11.44 -6.57
C ALA A 123 -0.43 -11.11 -7.85
N ALA A 124 -1.36 -10.15 -7.78
CA ALA A 124 -2.08 -9.64 -8.95
C ALA A 124 -1.15 -9.06 -10.01
N LEU A 125 -0.14 -8.28 -9.61
CA LEU A 125 0.88 -7.75 -10.53
C LEU A 125 1.61 -8.88 -11.27
N LYS A 126 2.05 -9.91 -10.53
CA LYS A 126 2.74 -11.06 -11.11
C LYS A 126 1.87 -11.81 -12.13
N VAL A 127 0.59 -11.98 -11.81
CA VAL A 127 -0.39 -12.59 -12.72
C VAL A 127 -0.63 -11.72 -13.94
N ALA A 128 -0.80 -10.40 -13.78
CA ALA A 128 -0.99 -9.47 -14.89
C ALA A 128 0.21 -9.49 -15.85
N GLN A 129 1.43 -9.50 -15.32
CA GLN A 129 2.66 -9.60 -16.11
C GLN A 129 2.78 -10.92 -16.88
N SER A 130 2.25 -12.02 -16.34
CA SER A 130 2.20 -13.30 -17.04
C SER A 130 1.12 -13.36 -18.11
N LYS A 131 0.19 -12.40 -18.15
CA LYS A 131 -0.96 -12.33 -19.04
C LYS A 131 -1.85 -13.58 -18.98
N ASN A 132 -1.89 -14.24 -17.83
CA ASN A 132 -2.71 -15.42 -17.60
C ASN A 132 -4.12 -14.98 -17.11
N ARG A 133 -5.11 -15.12 -17.97
CA ARG A 133 -6.49 -14.68 -17.68
C ARG A 133 -7.14 -15.50 -16.57
N ASP A 134 -6.95 -16.80 -16.58
CA ASP A 134 -7.57 -17.69 -15.58
C ASP A 134 -7.00 -17.38 -14.19
N ALA A 135 -5.67 -17.29 -14.08
CA ALA A 135 -5.02 -16.88 -12.85
C ALA A 135 -5.42 -15.44 -12.42
N MET A 136 -5.71 -14.54 -13.36
CA MET A 136 -6.21 -13.19 -13.03
C MET A 136 -7.62 -13.25 -12.46
N SER A 137 -8.48 -14.11 -12.96
CA SER A 137 -9.80 -14.34 -12.37
C SER A 137 -9.69 -14.91 -10.95
N ASP A 138 -8.79 -15.85 -10.72
CA ASP A 138 -8.59 -16.47 -9.41
C ASP A 138 -8.06 -15.48 -8.37
N ILE A 139 -7.06 -14.66 -8.73
CA ILE A 139 -6.45 -13.69 -7.81
C ILE A 139 -7.42 -12.61 -7.35
N THR A 140 -8.48 -12.33 -8.10
CA THR A 140 -9.50 -11.37 -7.67
C THR A 140 -10.23 -11.82 -6.41
N ASN A 141 -10.38 -13.14 -6.18
CA ASN A 141 -10.93 -13.67 -4.94
C ASN A 141 -10.00 -13.42 -3.74
N GLU A 142 -8.68 -13.51 -3.94
CA GLU A 142 -7.71 -13.18 -2.88
C GLU A 142 -7.76 -11.68 -2.55
N ILE A 143 -7.89 -10.81 -3.56
CA ILE A 143 -8.05 -9.37 -3.36
C ILE A 143 -9.33 -9.07 -2.58
N ALA A 144 -10.46 -9.69 -2.96
CA ALA A 144 -11.73 -9.54 -2.28
C ALA A 144 -11.62 -9.96 -0.80
N GLY A 145 -11.00 -11.11 -0.53
CA GLY A 145 -10.75 -11.61 0.82
C GLY A 145 -9.87 -10.67 1.65
N ALA A 146 -8.81 -10.12 1.06
CA ALA A 146 -7.95 -9.14 1.75
C ALA A 146 -8.72 -7.87 2.14
N CYS A 147 -9.60 -7.39 1.26
CA CYS A 147 -10.48 -6.25 1.54
C CYS A 147 -11.50 -6.57 2.64
N GLU A 148 -12.21 -7.69 2.51
CA GLU A 148 -13.26 -8.11 3.43
C GLU A 148 -12.74 -8.33 4.85
N ASN A 149 -11.63 -9.02 5.01
CA ASN A 149 -11.04 -9.31 6.31
C ASN A 149 -10.76 -8.04 7.14
N CYS A 150 -10.27 -6.98 6.51
CA CYS A 150 -10.05 -5.69 7.17
C CYS A 150 -11.36 -4.95 7.39
N HIS A 151 -12.23 -4.91 6.38
CA HIS A 151 -13.50 -4.18 6.43
C HIS A 151 -14.47 -4.74 7.48
N ALA A 152 -14.52 -6.04 7.65
CA ALA A 152 -15.34 -6.68 8.69
C ALA A 152 -14.99 -6.21 10.11
N VAL A 153 -13.72 -5.85 10.35
CA VAL A 153 -13.25 -5.41 11.68
C VAL A 153 -13.31 -3.90 11.84
N TYR A 154 -13.00 -3.13 10.78
CA TYR A 154 -12.73 -1.70 10.89
C TYR A 154 -13.71 -0.79 10.15
N ARG A 155 -14.50 -1.31 9.20
CA ARG A 155 -15.44 -0.54 8.39
C ARG A 155 -16.91 -0.94 8.61
N ASP A 156 -17.21 -2.23 8.47
CA ASP A 156 -18.58 -2.77 8.39
C ASP A 156 -19.10 -3.23 9.75
N VAL A 157 -18.77 -2.44 10.78
CA VAL A 157 -19.13 -2.71 12.18
C VAL A 157 -20.49 -2.07 12.53
N PRO A 158 -21.26 -2.67 13.48
CA PRO A 158 -22.48 -2.06 13.98
C PRO A 158 -22.23 -0.66 14.53
N GLY A 159 -23.08 0.32 14.17
CA GLY A 159 -22.92 1.73 14.53
C GLY A 159 -22.43 2.62 13.39
N GLY A 160 -22.18 2.07 12.21
CA GLY A 160 -21.86 2.82 10.99
C GLY A 160 -20.58 3.63 11.11
N ASN A 161 -20.55 4.83 10.51
CA ASN A 161 -19.34 5.65 10.45
C ASN A 161 -18.77 6.00 11.85
N ALA A 162 -19.63 6.23 12.84
CA ALA A 162 -19.18 6.55 14.20
C ALA A 162 -18.37 5.42 14.86
N ALA A 163 -18.62 4.18 14.48
CA ALA A 163 -17.95 2.99 15.02
C ALA A 163 -16.74 2.54 14.21
N ARG A 164 -16.48 3.11 13.03
CA ARG A 164 -15.31 2.79 12.22
C ARG A 164 -14.01 3.10 12.94
N CYS A 165 -13.00 2.27 12.75
CA CYS A 165 -11.70 2.39 13.40
C CYS A 165 -11.74 2.35 14.94
N VAL A 166 -12.88 1.97 15.53
CA VAL A 166 -12.97 1.73 16.98
C VAL A 166 -12.33 0.39 17.26
N VAL A 167 -11.35 0.43 18.13
CA VAL A 167 -10.68 -0.75 18.64
C VAL A 167 -11.50 -1.25 19.84
N LYS A 168 -12.03 -2.46 19.75
CA LYS A 168 -12.64 -3.16 20.90
C LYS A 168 -11.58 -3.89 21.66
#